data_a5073a944655473c3175ebfafb11114c
#
_entry.id   a5073a944655473c3175ebfafb11114c
#
_cell.length_a   1.000
_cell.length_b   1.000
_cell.length_c   1.000
_cell.angle_alpha   90.00
_cell.angle_beta   90.00
_cell.angle_gamma   90.00
#
_symmetry.space_group_name_H-M   'P 1'
#
loop_
_entity.id
_entity.type
_entity.pdbx_description
1 polymer ?
#
loop_
_entity_poly.entity_id
_entity_poly.type
_entity_poly.pdbx_seq_one_letter_code
_entity_poly.pdbx_strand_id
1 'polypeptide(L)'
;IPNGSMYISAIKKDPLLALVKIGQAVAAEKNIDKLMQTIAEETKEAIQADRCTVFLYDKETDELWSKVALGLGSTELRFKADQGLAGHAFQTGETINIKDAYSDSRFNKNIDKETGYKTKTILCMPIKNINQETIGVFQVLNKMTGCFTEEDEDLLVTIGSSAGISLENATLFERQNELLKEQKIVFDSFISTLAASIDARDKITSGHSTRVRMYATLIAQ
;
A
#
# COMPACT_ATOMS: atom_id res chain seq x y z
N ILE A 1 -52.10 -19.67 8.58
CA ILE A 1 -50.89 -19.53 7.76
C ILE A 1 -50.06 -18.42 8.39
N PRO A 2 -48.98 -18.68 9.11
CA PRO A 2 -48.14 -17.66 9.66
C PRO A 2 -47.12 -17.20 8.61
N ASN A 3 -47.02 -15.89 8.48
CA ASN A 3 -46.07 -15.14 7.65
C ASN A 3 -44.64 -15.60 7.87
N GLY A 4 -44.05 -16.03 6.78
CA GLY A 4 -42.60 -16.18 6.68
C GLY A 4 -41.90 -14.82 6.74
N SER A 5 -41.65 -14.33 7.93
CA SER A 5 -40.70 -13.25 8.15
C SER A 5 -39.31 -13.82 7.86
N MET A 6 -38.83 -13.39 6.73
CA MET A 6 -37.56 -13.68 6.14
C MET A 6 -36.45 -13.27 7.09
N TYR A 7 -35.79 -14.25 7.67
CA TYR A 7 -34.47 -14.09 8.27
C TYR A 7 -33.52 -13.70 7.13
N ILE A 8 -33.38 -12.42 6.85
CA ILE A 8 -32.16 -11.92 6.25
C ILE A 8 -31.14 -11.96 7.36
N SER A 9 -30.58 -13.15 7.57
CA SER A 9 -29.32 -13.32 8.27
C SER A 9 -28.33 -12.41 7.58
N ALA A 10 -27.97 -11.31 8.23
CA ALA A 10 -26.76 -10.57 7.88
C ALA A 10 -25.64 -11.62 7.86
N ILE A 11 -25.20 -11.99 6.68
CA ILE A 11 -24.06 -12.87 6.50
C ILE A 11 -22.89 -12.10 7.14
N LYS A 12 -22.55 -12.44 8.38
CA LYS A 12 -21.26 -12.08 8.97
C LYS A 12 -20.26 -12.63 7.97
N LYS A 13 -19.67 -11.77 7.14
CA LYS A 13 -18.59 -12.22 6.26
C LYS A 13 -17.51 -12.79 7.16
N ASP A 14 -17.15 -14.03 6.90
CA ASP A 14 -16.26 -14.82 7.73
C ASP A 14 -14.88 -14.13 7.75
N PRO A 15 -14.35 -13.70 8.91
CA PRO A 15 -13.02 -13.11 9.03
C PRO A 15 -11.93 -14.01 8.43
N LEU A 16 -12.10 -15.31 8.52
CA LEU A 16 -11.19 -16.29 7.93
C LEU A 16 -11.16 -16.19 6.39
N LEU A 17 -12.33 -15.93 5.77
CA LEU A 17 -12.40 -15.75 4.32
C LEU A 17 -11.64 -14.50 3.86
N ALA A 18 -11.70 -13.40 4.63
CA ALA A 18 -10.93 -12.20 4.35
C ALA A 18 -9.42 -12.48 4.41
N LEU A 19 -8.95 -13.20 5.44
CA LEU A 19 -7.55 -13.61 5.55
C LEU A 19 -7.09 -14.50 4.39
N VAL A 20 -7.93 -15.44 3.95
CA VAL A 20 -7.62 -16.31 2.80
C VAL A 20 -7.50 -15.49 1.52
N LYS A 21 -8.41 -14.55 1.29
CA LYS A 21 -8.39 -13.69 0.11
C LYS A 21 -7.19 -12.73 0.10
N ILE A 22 -6.87 -12.13 1.25
CA ILE A 22 -5.68 -11.32 1.41
C ILE A 22 -4.44 -12.16 1.12
N GLY A 23 -4.35 -13.37 1.68
CA GLY A 23 -3.25 -14.30 1.42
C GLY A 23 -3.11 -14.70 -0.05
N GLN A 24 -4.23 -14.89 -0.76
CA GLN A 24 -4.24 -15.18 -2.20
C GLN A 24 -3.83 -13.96 -3.05
N ALA A 25 -4.34 -12.78 -2.71
CA ALA A 25 -3.97 -11.54 -3.38
C ALA A 25 -2.46 -11.26 -3.27
N VAL A 26 -1.93 -11.48 -2.08
CA VAL A 26 -0.49 -11.40 -1.77
C VAL A 26 0.36 -12.31 -2.63
N ALA A 27 -0.09 -13.55 -2.84
CA ALA A 27 0.66 -14.54 -3.62
C ALA A 27 0.64 -14.23 -5.14
N ALA A 28 -0.39 -13.54 -5.61
CA ALA A 28 -0.65 -13.33 -7.03
C ALA A 28 -0.29 -11.91 -7.52
N GLU A 29 -0.42 -10.89 -6.68
CA GLU A 29 -0.29 -9.48 -7.09
C GLU A 29 1.11 -8.94 -6.74
N LYS A 30 1.80 -8.45 -7.77
CA LYS A 30 3.14 -7.83 -7.64
C LYS A 30 3.09 -6.31 -7.64
N ASN A 31 1.96 -5.74 -8.02
CA ASN A 31 1.76 -4.31 -8.04
C ASN A 31 1.28 -3.85 -6.66
N ILE A 32 2.08 -2.99 -6.01
CA ILE A 32 1.82 -2.54 -4.64
C ILE A 32 0.49 -1.76 -4.52
N ASP A 33 0.13 -0.97 -5.53
CA ASP A 33 -1.10 -0.17 -5.51
C ASP A 33 -2.33 -1.09 -5.48
N LYS A 34 -2.36 -2.11 -6.34
CA LYS A 34 -3.44 -3.11 -6.37
C LYS A 34 -3.50 -3.95 -5.11
N LEU A 35 -2.33 -4.31 -4.56
CA LEU A 35 -2.25 -5.06 -3.32
C LEU A 35 -2.82 -4.24 -2.16
N MET A 36 -2.43 -2.96 -2.02
CA MET A 36 -2.98 -2.05 -1.01
C MET A 36 -4.50 -1.91 -1.15
N GLN A 37 -5.00 -1.79 -2.38
CA GLN A 37 -6.44 -1.71 -2.65
C GLN A 37 -7.17 -2.97 -2.18
N THR A 38 -6.70 -4.13 -2.57
CA THR A 38 -7.32 -5.41 -2.17
C THR A 38 -7.33 -5.56 -0.65
N ILE A 39 -6.20 -5.26 0.02
CA ILE A 39 -6.10 -5.30 1.48
C ILE A 39 -7.10 -4.33 2.11
N ALA A 40 -7.21 -3.11 1.62
CA ALA A 40 -8.15 -2.11 2.15
C ALA A 40 -9.62 -2.54 1.98
N GLU A 41 -9.98 -3.06 0.79
CA GLU A 41 -11.35 -3.54 0.50
C GLU A 41 -11.74 -4.73 1.39
N GLU A 42 -10.91 -5.75 1.46
CA GLU A 42 -11.19 -6.94 2.29
C GLU A 42 -11.20 -6.58 3.79
N THR A 43 -10.32 -5.70 4.23
CA THR A 43 -10.31 -5.20 5.62
C THR A 43 -11.59 -4.42 5.95
N LYS A 44 -12.00 -3.51 5.08
CA LYS A 44 -13.23 -2.74 5.22
C LYS A 44 -14.44 -3.66 5.37
N GLU A 45 -14.53 -4.68 4.52
CA GLU A 45 -15.63 -5.63 4.56
C GLU A 45 -15.62 -6.53 5.80
N ALA A 46 -14.44 -7.03 6.20
CA ALA A 46 -14.29 -7.91 7.36
C ALA A 46 -14.65 -7.19 8.67
N ILE A 47 -14.22 -5.94 8.81
CA ILE A 47 -14.48 -5.12 10.00
C ILE A 47 -15.86 -4.45 9.94
N GLN A 48 -16.56 -4.51 8.81
CA GLN A 48 -17.85 -3.83 8.60
C GLN A 48 -17.74 -2.33 8.84
N ALA A 49 -16.80 -1.70 8.17
CA ALA A 49 -16.59 -0.26 8.19
C ALA A 49 -16.98 0.39 6.86
N ASP A 50 -17.17 1.70 6.87
CA ASP A 50 -17.51 2.46 5.68
C ASP A 50 -16.29 2.70 4.79
N ARG A 51 -15.14 2.97 5.39
CA ARG A 51 -13.87 3.19 4.67
C ARG A 51 -12.69 2.51 5.36
N CYS A 52 -11.73 2.09 4.54
CA CYS A 52 -10.41 1.67 4.99
C CYS A 52 -9.37 2.27 4.07
N THR A 53 -8.29 2.75 4.65
CA THR A 53 -7.11 3.24 3.93
C THR A 53 -5.87 2.55 4.49
N VAL A 54 -5.01 2.11 3.59
CA VAL A 54 -3.67 1.59 3.92
C VAL A 54 -2.67 2.69 3.59
N PHE A 55 -1.95 3.17 4.59
CA PHE A 55 -0.83 4.10 4.40
C PHE A 55 0.48 3.34 4.51
N LEU A 56 1.40 3.56 3.59
CA LEU A 56 2.78 3.07 3.66
C LEU A 56 3.73 4.21 4.01
N TYR A 57 4.80 3.86 4.68
CA TYR A 57 5.84 4.81 5.06
C TYR A 57 6.92 4.91 3.98
N ASP A 58 7.18 6.12 3.55
CA ASP A 58 8.27 6.47 2.66
C ASP A 58 9.44 7.03 3.49
N LYS A 59 10.51 6.24 3.60
CA LYS A 59 11.70 6.61 4.39
C LYS A 59 12.49 7.78 3.79
N GLU A 60 12.40 7.99 2.47
CA GLU A 60 13.16 9.04 1.78
C GLU A 60 12.56 10.42 2.03
N THR A 61 11.23 10.50 2.10
CA THR A 61 10.49 11.76 2.29
C THR A 61 10.00 11.98 3.72
N ASP A 62 10.09 10.95 4.57
CA ASP A 62 9.51 10.90 5.93
C ASP A 62 8.01 11.18 5.90
N GLU A 63 7.29 10.46 5.04
CA GLU A 63 5.86 10.64 4.81
C GLU A 63 5.10 9.32 4.85
N LEU A 64 3.84 9.41 5.28
CA LEU A 64 2.85 8.39 5.05
C LEU A 64 2.10 8.70 3.75
N TRP A 65 1.97 7.70 2.88
CA TRP A 65 1.32 7.86 1.59
C TRP A 65 0.34 6.72 1.30
N SER A 66 -0.68 7.03 0.53
CA SER A 66 -1.64 6.05 0.00
C SER A 66 -2.12 6.49 -1.37
N LYS A 67 -2.12 5.59 -2.34
CA LYS A 67 -2.77 5.80 -3.65
C LYS A 67 -4.23 5.38 -3.63
N VAL A 68 -4.65 4.70 -2.57
CA VAL A 68 -5.98 4.14 -2.47
C VAL A 68 -6.61 4.56 -1.16
N ALA A 69 -7.41 5.60 -1.23
CA ALA A 69 -8.38 5.93 -0.20
C ALA A 69 -9.75 5.52 -0.71
N LEU A 70 -10.30 4.40 -0.23
CA LEU A 70 -11.63 3.96 -0.61
C LEU A 70 -12.66 5.04 -0.28
N GLY A 71 -13.32 5.55 -1.32
CA GLY A 71 -14.32 6.60 -1.23
C GLY A 71 -13.83 8.03 -1.50
N LEU A 72 -12.54 8.26 -1.74
CA LEU A 72 -11.99 9.57 -2.15
C LEU A 72 -11.54 9.60 -3.63
N GLY A 73 -11.79 8.52 -4.37
CA GLY A 73 -11.30 8.36 -5.75
C GLY A 73 -9.84 7.89 -5.78
N SER A 74 -9.20 7.97 -6.95
CA SER A 74 -7.81 7.55 -7.17
C SER A 74 -6.78 8.63 -6.78
N THR A 75 -7.08 9.46 -5.79
CA THR A 75 -6.18 10.54 -5.37
C THR A 75 -5.10 9.98 -4.44
N GLU A 76 -3.85 10.28 -4.74
CA GLU A 76 -2.76 10.01 -3.82
C GLU A 76 -2.86 10.95 -2.62
N LEU A 77 -2.90 10.37 -1.43
CA LEU A 77 -2.78 11.10 -0.17
C LEU A 77 -1.35 10.96 0.34
N ARG A 78 -0.73 12.06 0.68
CA ARG A 78 0.63 12.08 1.23
C ARG A 78 0.73 13.16 2.31
N PHE A 79 1.29 12.80 3.46
CA PHE A 79 1.47 13.74 4.58
C PHE A 79 2.62 13.27 5.47
N LYS A 80 3.16 14.16 6.31
CA LYS A 80 4.27 13.87 7.22
C LYS A 80 3.91 12.74 8.19
N ALA A 81 4.88 11.85 8.45
CA ALA A 81 4.70 10.64 9.24
C ALA A 81 4.37 10.89 10.74
N ASP A 82 4.41 12.14 11.20
CA ASP A 82 4.04 12.57 12.56
C ASP A 82 2.63 13.21 12.62
N GLN A 83 1.94 13.36 11.48
CA GLN A 83 0.68 14.10 11.44
C GLN A 83 -0.55 13.24 11.64
N GLY A 84 -1.50 13.76 12.42
CA GLY A 84 -2.81 13.18 12.63
C GLY A 84 -2.80 11.86 13.40
N LEU A 85 -3.95 11.17 13.40
CA LEU A 85 -4.10 9.90 14.11
C LEU A 85 -3.28 8.77 13.46
N ALA A 86 -3.19 8.74 12.13
CA ALA A 86 -2.38 7.75 11.44
C ALA A 86 -0.88 7.95 11.73
N GLY A 87 -0.39 9.20 11.70
CA GLY A 87 0.99 9.50 12.09
C GLY A 87 1.29 9.15 13.55
N HIS A 88 0.36 9.43 14.45
CA HIS A 88 0.52 9.06 15.85
C HIS A 88 0.60 7.54 16.04
N ALA A 89 -0.29 6.77 15.40
CA ALA A 89 -0.23 5.30 15.42
C ALA A 89 1.08 4.76 14.82
N PHE A 90 1.58 5.40 13.75
CA PHE A 90 2.86 5.05 13.14
C PHE A 90 4.03 5.26 14.10
N GLN A 91 4.11 6.43 14.73
CA GLN A 91 5.22 6.82 15.62
C GLN A 91 5.25 6.02 16.92
N THR A 92 4.08 5.78 17.53
CA THR A 92 3.99 5.07 18.81
C THR A 92 3.99 3.56 18.65
N GLY A 93 3.60 3.05 17.49
CA GLY A 93 3.39 1.62 17.26
C GLY A 93 2.18 1.05 18.00
N GLU A 94 1.26 1.94 18.48
CA GLU A 94 0.07 1.60 19.25
C GLU A 94 -1.20 1.71 18.42
N THR A 95 -2.18 0.84 18.70
CA THR A 95 -3.52 0.93 18.13
C THR A 95 -4.29 2.09 18.77
N ILE A 96 -4.99 2.87 17.96
CA ILE A 96 -5.80 4.00 18.38
C ILE A 96 -7.25 3.75 17.98
N ASN A 97 -8.13 3.59 18.95
CA ASN A 97 -9.57 3.41 18.77
C ASN A 97 -10.34 4.63 19.28
N ILE A 98 -10.94 5.39 18.39
CA ILE A 98 -11.65 6.63 18.67
C ILE A 98 -13.15 6.45 18.43
N LYS A 99 -13.95 6.58 19.48
CA LYS A 99 -15.41 6.45 19.44
C LYS A 99 -16.12 7.70 18.92
N ASP A 100 -15.50 8.88 19.04
CA ASP A 100 -15.96 10.15 18.49
C ASP A 100 -14.76 10.95 17.95
N ALA A 101 -14.61 10.97 16.64
CA ALA A 101 -13.50 11.63 15.95
C ALA A 101 -13.43 13.14 16.25
N TYR A 102 -14.58 13.80 16.40
CA TYR A 102 -14.62 15.24 16.60
C TYR A 102 -14.24 15.67 18.01
N SER A 103 -14.23 14.74 18.98
CA SER A 103 -13.79 14.99 20.35
C SER A 103 -12.27 14.85 20.52
N ASP A 104 -11.57 14.20 19.58
CA ASP A 104 -10.11 14.02 19.63
C ASP A 104 -9.38 15.20 18.97
N SER A 105 -8.45 15.80 19.71
CA SER A 105 -7.70 16.97 19.25
C SER A 105 -6.71 16.68 18.10
N ARG A 106 -6.33 15.42 17.93
CA ARG A 106 -5.42 14.96 16.85
C ARG A 106 -6.15 14.79 15.52
N PHE A 107 -7.50 14.75 15.55
CA PHE A 107 -8.30 14.55 14.33
C PHE A 107 -8.31 15.81 13.47
N ASN A 108 -7.91 15.68 12.19
CA ASN A 108 -7.92 16.78 11.24
C ASN A 108 -9.32 16.97 10.59
N LYS A 109 -10.11 17.87 11.17
CA LYS A 109 -11.47 18.20 10.73
C LYS A 109 -11.53 18.85 9.33
N ASN A 110 -10.40 19.33 8.81
CA ASN A 110 -10.39 19.99 7.50
C ASN A 110 -10.60 18.99 6.36
N ILE A 111 -10.10 17.77 6.51
CA ILE A 111 -10.31 16.70 5.51
C ILE A 111 -11.80 16.42 5.33
N ASP A 112 -12.56 16.33 6.41
CA ASP A 112 -14.01 16.13 6.36
C ASP A 112 -14.71 17.30 5.67
N LYS A 113 -14.28 18.55 5.91
CA LYS A 113 -14.84 19.75 5.28
C LYS A 113 -14.56 19.79 3.77
N GLU A 114 -13.37 19.42 3.35
CA GLU A 114 -12.94 19.43 1.95
C GLU A 114 -13.62 18.32 1.13
N THR A 115 -13.78 17.15 1.74
CA THR A 115 -14.34 15.97 1.09
C THR A 115 -15.86 15.85 1.21
N GLY A 116 -16.49 16.61 2.11
CA GLY A 116 -17.90 16.47 2.48
C GLY A 116 -18.21 15.18 3.25
N TYR A 117 -17.18 14.42 3.65
CA TYR A 117 -17.31 13.20 4.45
C TYR A 117 -17.49 13.54 5.92
N LYS A 118 -18.21 12.72 6.65
CA LYS A 118 -18.37 12.88 8.10
C LYS A 118 -17.81 11.68 8.83
N THR A 119 -16.62 11.86 9.40
CA THR A 119 -15.97 10.86 10.21
C THR A 119 -16.57 10.84 11.61
N LYS A 120 -16.98 9.66 12.09
CA LYS A 120 -17.55 9.44 13.41
C LYS A 120 -16.60 8.65 14.30
N THR A 121 -16.27 7.42 13.85
CA THR A 121 -15.40 6.50 14.59
C THR A 121 -14.15 6.19 13.76
N ILE A 122 -13.02 6.05 14.44
CA ILE A 122 -11.73 5.80 13.78
C ILE A 122 -11.02 4.66 14.51
N LEU A 123 -10.47 3.73 13.73
CA LEU A 123 -9.53 2.73 14.22
C LEU A 123 -8.26 2.85 13.39
N CYS A 124 -7.16 3.32 14.00
CA CYS A 124 -5.84 3.34 13.40
C CYS A 124 -4.98 2.25 14.01
N MET A 125 -4.30 1.48 13.16
CA MET A 125 -3.41 0.41 13.63
C MET A 125 -2.12 0.38 12.81
N PRO A 126 -0.94 0.30 13.47
CA PRO A 126 0.33 0.17 12.78
C PRO A 126 0.43 -1.18 12.05
N ILE A 127 0.96 -1.14 10.83
CA ILE A 127 1.32 -2.34 10.05
C ILE A 127 2.79 -2.61 10.33
N LYS A 128 3.11 -3.80 10.83
CA LYS A 128 4.48 -4.18 11.18
C LYS A 128 4.99 -5.27 10.24
N ASN A 129 6.27 -5.17 9.88
CA ASN A 129 6.96 -6.20 9.13
C ASN A 129 7.38 -7.38 10.05
N ILE A 130 8.07 -8.37 9.47
CA ILE A 130 8.55 -9.54 10.22
C ILE A 130 9.54 -9.18 11.34
N ASN A 131 10.25 -8.05 11.21
CA ASN A 131 11.19 -7.54 12.20
C ASN A 131 10.53 -6.67 13.27
N GLN A 132 9.19 -6.59 13.30
CA GLN A 132 8.39 -5.73 14.19
C GLN A 132 8.61 -4.22 13.98
N GLU A 133 9.17 -3.82 12.83
CA GLU A 133 9.26 -2.43 12.45
C GLU A 133 7.93 -1.97 11.84
N THR A 134 7.47 -0.78 12.22
CA THR A 134 6.27 -0.18 11.62
C THR A 134 6.59 0.29 10.20
N ILE A 135 5.92 -0.28 9.20
CA ILE A 135 6.08 0.03 7.77
C ILE A 135 4.90 0.81 7.20
N GLY A 136 3.83 0.96 7.96
CA GLY A 136 2.63 1.64 7.53
C GLY A 136 1.55 1.66 8.59
N VAL A 137 0.35 2.10 8.21
CA VAL A 137 -0.81 2.21 9.12
C VAL A 137 -2.09 1.86 8.38
N PHE A 138 -2.95 1.06 9.01
CA PHE A 138 -4.37 1.01 8.67
C PHE A 138 -5.10 2.18 9.30
N GLN A 139 -5.97 2.81 8.52
CA GLN A 139 -6.96 3.75 9.04
C GLN A 139 -8.35 3.31 8.58
N VAL A 140 -9.15 2.85 9.52
CA VAL A 140 -10.52 2.35 9.30
C VAL A 140 -11.50 3.37 9.86
N LEU A 141 -12.47 3.80 9.04
CA LEU A 141 -13.40 4.87 9.39
C LEU A 141 -14.83 4.38 9.40
N ASN A 142 -15.58 4.84 10.39
CA ASN A 142 -17.03 4.66 10.51
C ASN A 142 -17.46 3.20 10.53
N LYS A 143 -17.39 2.57 11.70
CA LYS A 143 -18.02 1.26 11.93
C LYS A 143 -19.50 1.35 11.54
N MET A 144 -20.00 0.41 10.75
CA MET A 144 -21.39 0.42 10.27
C MET A 144 -22.40 0.31 11.40
N THR A 145 -22.06 -0.40 12.48
CA THR A 145 -22.93 -0.60 13.65
C THR A 145 -22.16 -0.32 14.92
N GLY A 146 -22.45 0.80 15.58
CA GLY A 146 -21.84 1.19 16.86
C GLY A 146 -20.43 1.75 16.70
N CYS A 147 -19.51 1.31 17.56
CA CYS A 147 -18.10 1.68 17.57
C CYS A 147 -17.24 0.45 17.32
N PHE A 148 -15.96 0.65 17.01
CA PHE A 148 -15.00 -0.45 16.93
C PHE A 148 -14.80 -1.09 18.30
N THR A 149 -14.77 -2.44 18.33
CA THR A 149 -14.64 -3.27 19.52
C THR A 149 -13.23 -3.87 19.61
N GLU A 150 -12.90 -4.49 20.74
CA GLU A 150 -11.65 -5.25 20.89
C GLU A 150 -11.55 -6.39 19.87
N GLU A 151 -12.70 -7.05 19.53
CA GLU A 151 -12.71 -8.07 18.45
C GLU A 151 -12.34 -7.50 17.08
N ASP A 152 -12.72 -6.25 16.78
CA ASP A 152 -12.32 -5.57 15.55
C ASP A 152 -10.82 -5.25 15.57
N GLU A 153 -10.26 -4.87 16.72
CA GLU A 153 -8.83 -4.64 16.91
C GLU A 153 -8.03 -5.93 16.70
N ASP A 154 -8.42 -7.04 17.33
CA ASP A 154 -7.78 -8.35 17.19
C ASP A 154 -7.81 -8.85 15.74
N LEU A 155 -8.94 -8.66 15.07
CA LEU A 155 -9.08 -9.01 13.65
C LEU A 155 -8.14 -8.16 12.80
N LEU A 156 -8.07 -6.85 13.04
CA LEU A 156 -7.19 -5.95 12.31
C LEU A 156 -5.71 -6.27 12.55
N VAL A 157 -5.33 -6.68 13.78
CA VAL A 157 -3.97 -7.19 14.10
C VAL A 157 -3.63 -8.39 13.26
N THR A 158 -4.57 -9.33 13.12
CA THR A 158 -4.36 -10.56 12.33
C THR A 158 -4.19 -10.24 10.85
N ILE A 159 -5.04 -9.37 10.31
CA ILE A 159 -4.95 -8.86 8.93
C ILE A 159 -3.62 -8.11 8.74
N GLY A 160 -3.27 -7.23 9.67
CA GLY A 160 -2.06 -6.41 9.62
C GLY A 160 -0.77 -7.22 9.60
N SER A 161 -0.75 -8.33 10.33
CA SER A 161 0.41 -9.24 10.33
C SER A 161 0.64 -9.87 8.95
N SER A 162 -0.42 -10.32 8.29
CA SER A 162 -0.32 -10.86 6.91
C SER A 162 -0.02 -9.77 5.89
N ALA A 163 -0.70 -8.62 6.01
CA ALA A 163 -0.51 -7.48 5.12
C ALA A 163 0.90 -6.92 5.19
N GLY A 164 1.48 -6.82 6.39
CA GLY A 164 2.82 -6.26 6.60
C GLY A 164 3.90 -7.01 5.83
N ILE A 165 3.93 -8.34 5.95
CA ILE A 165 4.88 -9.19 5.21
C ILE A 165 4.72 -8.99 3.70
N SER A 166 3.51 -8.86 3.26
CA SER A 166 3.14 -8.80 1.85
C SER A 166 3.47 -7.49 1.20
N LEU A 167 3.15 -6.41 1.90
CA LEU A 167 3.45 -5.05 1.47
C LEU A 167 4.97 -4.82 1.44
N GLU A 168 5.69 -5.33 2.44
CA GLU A 168 7.15 -5.29 2.44
C GLU A 168 7.74 -6.04 1.24
N ASN A 169 7.28 -7.28 0.98
CA ASN A 169 7.72 -8.05 -0.18
C ASN A 169 7.43 -7.36 -1.51
N ALA A 170 6.24 -6.77 -1.68
CA ALA A 170 5.88 -6.02 -2.88
C ALA A 170 6.77 -4.78 -3.06
N THR A 171 7.02 -4.03 -1.99
CA THR A 171 7.91 -2.86 -2.00
C THR A 171 9.34 -3.25 -2.38
N LEU A 172 9.87 -4.32 -1.77
CA LEU A 172 11.21 -4.82 -2.10
C LEU A 172 11.31 -5.30 -3.55
N PHE A 173 10.26 -5.95 -4.06
CA PHE A 173 10.22 -6.41 -5.45
C PHE A 173 10.20 -5.23 -6.44
N GLU A 174 9.38 -4.19 -6.18
CA GLU A 174 9.38 -2.98 -7.01
C GLU A 174 10.76 -2.30 -6.99
N ARG A 175 11.36 -2.13 -5.81
CA ARG A 175 12.69 -1.54 -5.68
C ARG A 175 13.76 -2.34 -6.42
N GLN A 176 13.71 -3.67 -6.35
CA GLN A 176 14.63 -4.53 -7.09
C GLN A 176 14.49 -4.34 -8.60
N ASN A 177 13.26 -4.26 -9.10
CA ASN A 177 13.00 -4.02 -10.53
C ASN A 177 13.51 -2.65 -11.00
N GLU A 178 13.36 -1.61 -10.17
CA GLU A 178 13.92 -0.28 -10.47
C GLU A 178 15.46 -0.32 -10.57
N LEU A 179 16.12 -0.91 -9.58
CA LEU A 179 17.57 -1.06 -9.58
C LEU A 179 18.09 -1.85 -10.78
N LEU A 180 17.39 -2.90 -11.20
CA LEU A 180 17.75 -3.67 -12.39
C LEU A 180 17.61 -2.82 -13.67
N LYS A 181 16.58 -1.97 -13.77
CA LYS A 181 16.43 -1.03 -14.89
C LYS A 181 17.56 0.00 -14.92
N GLU A 182 17.90 0.58 -13.77
CA GLU A 182 19.02 1.53 -13.64
C GLU A 182 20.35 0.88 -14.03
N GLN A 183 20.64 -0.32 -13.53
CA GLN A 183 21.84 -1.08 -13.89
C GLN A 183 21.93 -1.33 -15.40
N LYS A 184 20.81 -1.68 -16.03
CA LYS A 184 20.75 -1.89 -17.49
C LYS A 184 21.12 -0.60 -18.24
N ILE A 185 20.55 0.53 -17.85
CA ILE A 185 20.85 1.83 -18.47
C ILE A 185 22.35 2.18 -18.33
N VAL A 186 22.92 1.99 -17.15
CA VAL A 186 24.35 2.24 -16.89
C VAL A 186 25.22 1.29 -17.76
N PHE A 187 24.87 0.01 -17.81
CA PHE A 187 25.60 -0.96 -18.63
C PHE A 187 25.56 -0.63 -20.12
N ASP A 188 24.37 -0.30 -20.66
CA ASP A 188 24.20 0.10 -22.06
C ASP A 188 25.01 1.36 -22.40
N SER A 189 25.05 2.34 -21.48
CA SER A 189 25.85 3.55 -21.63
C SER A 189 27.35 3.24 -21.61
N PHE A 190 27.80 2.36 -20.70
CA PHE A 190 29.18 1.92 -20.62
C PHE A 190 29.64 1.23 -21.90
N ILE A 191 28.87 0.27 -22.42
CA ILE A 191 29.18 -0.42 -23.68
C ILE A 191 29.23 0.55 -24.85
N SER A 192 28.33 1.53 -24.89
CA SER A 192 28.30 2.55 -25.92
C SER A 192 29.56 3.43 -25.89
N THR A 193 30.01 3.81 -24.71
CA THR A 193 31.23 4.60 -24.51
C THR A 193 32.48 3.83 -24.90
N LEU A 194 32.55 2.54 -24.54
CA LEU A 194 33.65 1.67 -24.95
C LEU A 194 33.71 1.53 -26.49
N ALA A 195 32.56 1.27 -27.13
CA ALA A 195 32.50 1.17 -28.58
C ALA A 195 32.97 2.46 -29.27
N ALA A 196 32.52 3.61 -28.78
CA ALA A 196 32.96 4.91 -29.30
C ALA A 196 34.48 5.15 -29.08
N SER A 197 35.04 4.73 -27.94
CA SER A 197 36.46 4.85 -27.66
C SER A 197 37.33 3.99 -28.57
N ILE A 198 36.86 2.77 -28.89
CA ILE A 198 37.53 1.87 -29.83
C ILE A 198 37.49 2.46 -31.24
N ASP A 199 36.30 2.91 -31.68
CA ASP A 199 36.11 3.52 -33.00
C ASP A 199 36.93 4.81 -33.19
N ALA A 200 37.13 5.60 -32.12
CA ALA A 200 37.93 6.83 -32.16
C ALA A 200 39.43 6.54 -32.32
N ARG A 201 39.92 5.38 -31.86
CA ARG A 201 41.32 4.99 -31.93
C ARG A 201 41.70 4.46 -33.29
N ASP A 202 40.78 3.90 -34.05
CA ASP A 202 41.02 3.30 -35.37
C ASP A 202 40.14 3.96 -36.43
N LYS A 203 40.77 4.83 -37.24
CA LYS A 203 40.08 5.57 -38.31
C LYS A 203 39.54 4.69 -39.42
N ILE A 204 40.02 3.43 -39.57
CA ILE A 204 39.60 2.48 -40.59
C ILE A 204 38.32 1.78 -40.20
N THR A 205 38.10 1.59 -38.88
CA THR A 205 36.95 0.87 -38.35
C THR A 205 35.88 1.80 -37.77
N SER A 206 35.97 3.11 -37.99
CA SER A 206 35.01 4.10 -37.49
C SER A 206 33.57 3.71 -37.79
N GLY A 207 32.75 3.57 -36.76
CA GLY A 207 31.34 3.17 -36.81
C GLY A 207 31.12 1.64 -36.93
N HIS A 208 32.15 0.82 -37.01
CA HIS A 208 32.02 -0.65 -37.08
C HIS A 208 31.47 -1.21 -35.73
N SER A 209 32.07 -0.80 -34.63
CA SER A 209 31.66 -1.26 -33.29
C SER A 209 30.22 -0.87 -32.95
N THR A 210 29.77 0.29 -33.41
CA THR A 210 28.38 0.74 -33.24
C THR A 210 27.42 -0.13 -34.06
N ARG A 211 27.77 -0.47 -35.32
CA ARG A 211 26.93 -1.34 -36.14
C ARG A 211 26.86 -2.76 -35.61
N VAL A 212 27.98 -3.33 -35.16
CA VAL A 212 28.03 -4.66 -34.53
C VAL A 212 27.14 -4.72 -33.30
N ARG A 213 27.22 -3.71 -32.43
CA ARG A 213 26.32 -3.61 -31.26
C ARG A 213 24.85 -3.60 -31.68
N MET A 214 24.48 -2.78 -32.68
CA MET A 214 23.09 -2.65 -33.13
C MET A 214 22.58 -4.01 -33.68
N TYR A 215 23.37 -4.71 -34.46
CA TYR A 215 23.00 -6.04 -34.99
C TYR A 215 22.91 -7.10 -33.88
N ALA A 216 23.86 -7.10 -32.93
CA ALA A 216 23.82 -8.03 -31.81
C ALA A 216 22.57 -7.83 -30.94
N THR A 217 22.17 -6.59 -30.71
CA THR A 217 20.95 -6.27 -29.94
C THR A 217 19.68 -6.72 -30.69
N LEU A 218 19.63 -6.57 -32.04
CA LEU A 218 18.50 -7.03 -32.83
C LEU A 218 18.36 -8.56 -32.87
N ILE A 219 19.49 -9.28 -32.80
CA ILE A 219 19.48 -10.76 -32.80
C ILE A 219 19.08 -11.32 -31.44
N ALA A 220 19.32 -10.54 -30.34
CA ALA A 220 19.04 -10.97 -28.97
C ALA A 220 17.59 -10.68 -28.51
N GLN A 221 16.77 -10.04 -29.34
CA GLN A 221 15.32 -9.84 -29.12
C GLN A 221 14.51 -10.99 -29.72
#